data_5a31abb3c5f64f55abd0dd7a35db859f
#
_entry.id   5a31abb3c5f64f55abd0dd7a35db859f
#
_cell.length_a   1.000
_cell.length_b   1.000
_cell.length_c   1.000
_cell.angle_alpha   90.00
_cell.angle_beta   90.00
_cell.angle_gamma   90.00
#
_symmetry.space_group_name_H-M   'P 1'
#
loop_
_entity.id
_entity.type
_entity.pdbx_description
1 polymer ?
#
loop_
_entity_poly.entity_id
_entity_poly.type
_entity_poly.pdbx_seq_one_letter_code
_entity_poly.pdbx_strand_id
1 'polypeptide(L)'
;MTIIIRNGKIFDAVQEEPYIADICVKDGKIAEIGTALTSEDDEVLEIDAEGLEIYPGFVEAHGHIGLDGYGIGFEGQDYNEMGDILSPQLRAIDGIRPGDFAFYEAAAAGVTCVATGPGSANVLGGTFTAIKTTGRRVDDMIVKAEVAMKCAFGENPKRCYRNNGNSSRMSTAAKLREMLYKAKEYSDKLAEAEEDPSKRPGYNMKLESLVPVIRGEMPLKAHAHQADDLFTAIRIAKEFGVKLTLEHCTEGHLVADLLAEEGYPVAVGPTFGNASKYELRKKTWETPAILDNAGCHVSIITDSPVIPQKYLPICAGFAVASGMSPFHTLRAITINPAEHIGIANRVGSLEVGKDADIVITDGCPFDIDTKVVCVLIDGVSQPLDIEEFRPR
;
A
#
# COMPACT_ATOMS: atom_id res chain seq x y z
N MET A 1 17.38 -6.32 22.68
CA MET A 1 17.43 -4.95 23.26
C MET A 1 16.02 -4.55 23.61
N THR A 2 15.81 -4.07 24.81
CA THR A 2 14.50 -3.62 25.28
C THR A 2 14.46 -2.08 25.22
N ILE A 3 13.34 -1.53 24.72
CA ILE A 3 13.08 -0.08 24.68
C ILE A 3 11.80 0.17 25.48
N ILE A 4 11.79 1.16 26.36
CA ILE A 4 10.57 1.63 27.02
C ILE A 4 10.35 3.09 26.64
N ILE A 5 9.23 3.36 25.95
CA ILE A 5 8.78 4.70 25.62
C ILE A 5 7.83 5.14 26.74
N ARG A 6 8.15 6.24 27.43
CA ARG A 6 7.49 6.71 28.65
C ARG A 6 6.50 7.83 28.38
N ASN A 7 5.39 7.82 29.10
CA ASN A 7 4.47 8.96 29.27
C ASN A 7 3.92 9.57 27.98
N GLY A 8 3.95 8.86 26.86
CA GLY A 8 3.49 9.39 25.59
C GLY A 8 1.97 9.38 25.45
N LYS A 9 1.43 10.32 24.69
CA LYS A 9 0.01 10.35 24.30
C LYS A 9 -0.19 9.43 23.09
N ILE A 10 -0.81 8.28 23.31
CA ILE A 10 -0.92 7.20 22.33
C ILE A 10 -2.20 7.34 21.51
N PHE A 11 -2.04 7.31 20.18
CA PHE A 11 -3.08 7.18 19.15
C PHE A 11 -2.89 5.84 18.47
N ASP A 12 -3.52 4.78 18.95
CA ASP A 12 -3.22 3.39 18.58
C ASP A 12 -3.86 2.91 17.26
N ALA A 13 -4.74 3.72 16.64
CA ALA A 13 -5.56 3.40 15.47
C ALA A 13 -6.61 2.29 15.73
N VAL A 14 -6.84 1.88 16.98
CA VAL A 14 -7.85 0.92 17.41
C VAL A 14 -9.03 1.64 18.05
N GLN A 15 -8.75 2.52 19.01
CA GLN A 15 -9.75 3.32 19.70
C GLN A 15 -9.64 4.80 19.32
N GLU A 16 -10.78 5.50 19.32
CA GLU A 16 -10.85 6.89 18.86
C GLU A 16 -10.18 7.85 19.85
N GLU A 17 -10.37 7.63 21.14
CA GLU A 17 -9.82 8.51 22.17
C GLU A 17 -8.38 8.14 22.52
N PRO A 18 -7.43 9.10 22.43
CA PRO A 18 -6.04 8.84 22.81
C PRO A 18 -5.89 8.72 24.34
N TYR A 19 -4.83 8.07 24.77
CA TYR A 19 -4.53 7.87 26.20
C TYR A 19 -3.04 8.01 26.49
N ILE A 20 -2.70 8.29 27.77
CA ILE A 20 -1.30 8.35 28.23
C ILE A 20 -0.89 6.98 28.75
N ALA A 21 0.19 6.43 28.19
CA ALA A 21 0.78 5.17 28.67
C ALA A 21 2.25 5.06 28.24
N ASP A 22 2.92 4.01 28.75
CA ASP A 22 4.22 3.56 28.30
C ASP A 22 4.05 2.43 27.26
N ILE A 23 5.02 2.30 26.35
CA ILE A 23 5.13 1.17 25.43
C ILE A 23 6.46 0.47 25.68
N CYS A 24 6.41 -0.83 25.97
CA CYS A 24 7.59 -1.69 26.01
C CYS A 24 7.78 -2.40 24.66
N VAL A 25 8.95 -2.23 24.06
CA VAL A 25 9.37 -2.90 22.82
C VAL A 25 10.45 -3.91 23.17
N LYS A 26 10.28 -5.17 22.72
CA LYS A 26 11.25 -6.24 22.91
C LYS A 26 11.34 -7.09 21.64
N ASP A 27 12.55 -7.36 21.19
CA ASP A 27 12.84 -8.18 19.99
C ASP A 27 12.06 -7.70 18.74
N GLY A 28 11.99 -6.38 18.55
CA GLY A 28 11.31 -5.76 17.41
C GLY A 28 9.79 -5.76 17.48
N LYS A 29 9.19 -6.17 18.62
CA LYS A 29 7.74 -6.25 18.79
C LYS A 29 7.29 -5.36 19.95
N ILE A 30 6.03 -4.91 19.88
CA ILE A 30 5.34 -4.32 21.03
C ILE A 30 5.06 -5.44 22.03
N ALA A 31 5.77 -5.44 23.14
CA ALA A 31 5.65 -6.47 24.17
C ALA A 31 4.55 -6.16 25.17
N GLU A 32 4.40 -4.88 25.53
CA GLU A 32 3.42 -4.44 26.52
C GLU A 32 3.05 -2.96 26.32
N ILE A 33 1.81 -2.60 26.59
CA ILE A 33 1.32 -1.21 26.67
C ILE A 33 0.64 -1.05 28.02
N GLY A 34 1.08 -0.10 28.84
CA GLY A 34 0.56 0.07 30.19
C GLY A 34 1.13 1.30 30.88
N THR A 35 1.00 1.37 32.19
CA THR A 35 1.51 2.49 33.02
C THR A 35 2.65 2.00 33.90
N ALA A 36 3.70 2.82 34.09
CA ALA A 36 4.86 2.53 34.92
C ALA A 36 5.51 1.18 34.62
N LEU A 37 5.69 0.87 33.32
CA LEU A 37 6.30 -0.38 32.87
C LEU A 37 7.75 -0.49 33.36
N THR A 38 8.17 -1.70 33.68
CA THR A 38 9.54 -2.04 34.10
C THR A 38 10.04 -3.22 33.27
N SER A 39 11.35 -3.34 33.16
CA SER A 39 11.98 -4.51 32.52
C SER A 39 13.05 -5.06 33.46
N GLU A 40 13.22 -6.38 33.48
CA GLU A 40 14.30 -7.08 34.16
C GLU A 40 15.55 -7.26 33.29
N ASP A 41 15.52 -6.78 32.05
CA ASP A 41 16.67 -6.89 31.13
C ASP A 41 17.82 -5.97 31.58
N ASP A 42 19.07 -6.43 31.43
CA ASP A 42 20.27 -5.71 31.87
C ASP A 42 20.49 -4.40 31.12
N GLU A 43 19.99 -4.31 29.87
CA GLU A 43 20.09 -3.12 29.01
C GLU A 43 18.71 -2.68 28.54
N VAL A 44 18.25 -1.55 29.04
CA VAL A 44 16.98 -0.92 28.66
C VAL A 44 17.28 0.49 28.16
N LEU A 45 16.85 0.78 26.93
CA LEU A 45 16.81 2.14 26.41
C LEU A 45 15.48 2.80 26.79
N GLU A 46 15.52 3.89 27.51
CA GLU A 46 14.33 4.69 27.82
C GLU A 46 14.22 5.89 26.89
N ILE A 47 13.02 6.12 26.35
CA ILE A 47 12.66 7.29 25.53
C ILE A 47 11.57 8.01 26.30
N ASP A 48 11.83 9.23 26.76
CA ASP A 48 10.82 10.08 27.39
C ASP A 48 10.00 10.76 26.29
N ALA A 49 8.71 10.44 26.25
CA ALA A 49 7.73 10.99 25.33
C ALA A 49 6.69 11.89 26.02
N GLU A 50 7.01 12.45 27.21
CA GLU A 50 6.13 13.39 27.89
C GLU A 50 5.86 14.62 27.01
N GLY A 51 4.58 14.90 26.77
CA GLY A 51 4.14 15.98 25.87
C GLY A 51 4.23 15.67 24.38
N LEU A 52 4.67 14.48 23.99
CA LEU A 52 4.71 14.01 22.61
C LEU A 52 3.55 13.06 22.28
N GLU A 53 3.26 12.95 21.01
CA GLU A 53 2.22 12.07 20.46
C GLU A 53 2.85 10.83 19.81
N ILE A 54 2.26 9.65 20.06
CA ILE A 54 2.76 8.36 19.59
C ILE A 54 1.72 7.73 18.68
N TYR A 55 2.17 7.34 17.47
CA TYR A 55 1.37 6.76 16.40
C TYR A 55 1.95 5.43 15.92
N PRO A 56 1.12 4.53 15.33
CA PRO A 56 1.66 3.43 14.53
C PRO A 56 2.46 3.97 13.36
N GLY A 57 3.45 3.24 12.89
CA GLY A 57 4.11 3.52 11.63
C GLY A 57 3.09 3.66 10.50
N PHE A 58 3.24 4.68 9.66
CA PHE A 58 2.35 4.91 8.53
C PHE A 58 2.60 3.85 7.46
N VAL A 59 1.52 3.40 6.82
CA VAL A 59 1.52 2.35 5.80
C VAL A 59 1.03 2.91 4.48
N GLU A 60 1.79 2.70 3.42
CA GLU A 60 1.38 3.00 2.05
C GLU A 60 0.84 1.75 1.36
N ALA A 61 -0.40 1.78 0.90
CA ALA A 61 -0.99 0.63 0.21
C ALA A 61 -0.61 0.53 -1.27
N HIS A 62 -0.09 1.58 -1.89
CA HIS A 62 0.15 1.61 -3.32
C HIS A 62 1.19 2.65 -3.74
N GLY A 63 2.38 2.21 -4.05
CA GLY A 63 3.46 3.03 -4.58
C GLY A 63 4.40 2.25 -5.49
N HIS A 64 5.46 2.92 -5.95
CA HIS A 64 6.46 2.36 -6.87
C HIS A 64 7.89 2.64 -6.40
N ILE A 65 8.11 3.04 -5.13
CA ILE A 65 9.44 3.33 -4.60
C ILE A 65 10.33 2.10 -4.68
N GLY A 66 11.60 2.33 -4.95
CA GLY A 66 12.57 1.27 -5.22
C GLY A 66 12.50 0.71 -6.65
N LEU A 67 11.40 0.94 -7.39
CA LEU A 67 11.23 0.55 -8.80
C LEU A 67 11.27 1.75 -9.76
N ASP A 68 11.15 2.98 -9.26
CA ASP A 68 11.16 4.21 -10.07
C ASP A 68 12.48 5.02 -9.95
N GLY A 69 13.45 4.57 -9.14
CA GLY A 69 14.74 5.22 -9.00
C GLY A 69 14.62 6.68 -8.56
N TYR A 70 13.84 6.97 -7.52
CA TYR A 70 13.58 8.31 -6.97
C TYR A 70 12.96 9.30 -7.99
N GLY A 71 12.28 8.77 -9.02
CA GLY A 71 11.66 9.58 -10.08
C GLY A 71 12.66 10.20 -11.10
N ILE A 72 13.90 9.74 -11.15
CA ILE A 72 14.97 10.32 -11.98
C ILE A 72 15.13 9.56 -13.29
N GLY A 73 14.34 9.91 -14.29
CA GLY A 73 14.53 9.47 -15.67
C GLY A 73 14.30 7.97 -15.93
N PHE A 74 14.27 7.61 -17.22
CA PHE A 74 13.88 6.29 -17.71
C PHE A 74 14.78 5.15 -17.21
N GLU A 75 16.09 5.37 -17.14
CA GLU A 75 17.06 4.34 -16.75
C GLU A 75 16.87 3.86 -15.28
N GLY A 76 16.20 4.67 -14.45
CA GLY A 76 15.82 4.30 -13.08
C GLY A 76 14.47 3.60 -12.99
N GLN A 77 13.70 3.51 -14.07
CA GLN A 77 12.29 3.11 -14.06
C GLN A 77 12.12 1.64 -14.48
N ASP A 78 11.93 0.76 -13.50
CA ASP A 78 11.70 -0.67 -13.69
C ASP A 78 10.25 -1.10 -13.39
N TYR A 79 9.35 -0.16 -13.13
CA TYR A 79 7.97 -0.49 -12.70
C TYR A 79 6.98 -0.78 -13.84
N ASN A 80 7.34 -0.54 -15.13
CA ASN A 80 6.47 -0.84 -16.27
C ASN A 80 7.19 -1.69 -17.32
N GLU A 81 6.68 -2.90 -17.57
CA GLU A 81 7.09 -3.72 -18.70
C GLU A 81 6.39 -3.24 -19.98
N MET A 82 7.16 -2.79 -20.97
CA MET A 82 6.62 -2.20 -22.19
C MET A 82 6.59 -3.17 -23.39
N GLY A 83 7.18 -4.36 -23.24
CA GLY A 83 7.23 -5.39 -24.30
C GLY A 83 6.01 -6.29 -24.36
N ASP A 84 5.34 -6.51 -23.22
CA ASP A 84 4.20 -7.42 -23.10
C ASP A 84 3.12 -6.87 -22.18
N ILE A 85 1.94 -6.60 -22.73
CA ILE A 85 0.80 -6.05 -21.99
C ILE A 85 0.22 -7.01 -20.92
N LEU A 86 0.53 -8.31 -21.04
CA LEU A 86 0.07 -9.36 -20.14
C LEU A 86 1.28 -10.05 -19.49
N SER A 87 1.77 -9.47 -18.40
CA SER A 87 2.98 -9.89 -17.69
C SER A 87 2.70 -10.26 -16.22
N PRO A 88 1.74 -11.15 -15.91
CA PRO A 88 1.39 -11.50 -14.54
C PRO A 88 2.51 -12.24 -13.80
N GLN A 89 3.49 -12.80 -14.50
CA GLN A 89 4.63 -13.54 -13.94
C GLN A 89 5.72 -12.64 -13.36
N LEU A 90 5.66 -11.33 -13.58
CA LEU A 90 6.64 -10.40 -13.03
C LEU A 90 6.41 -10.20 -11.52
N ARG A 91 7.50 -10.03 -10.79
CA ARG A 91 7.49 -9.88 -9.34
C ARG A 91 8.23 -8.61 -8.96
N ALA A 92 7.59 -7.72 -8.20
CA ALA A 92 8.21 -6.47 -7.77
C ALA A 92 9.56 -6.68 -7.06
N ILE A 93 9.66 -7.73 -6.27
CA ILE A 93 10.86 -8.08 -5.50
C ILE A 93 12.12 -8.19 -6.37
N ASP A 94 11.98 -8.54 -7.65
CA ASP A 94 13.13 -8.73 -8.56
C ASP A 94 13.69 -7.40 -9.09
N GLY A 95 12.93 -6.29 -8.97
CA GLY A 95 13.34 -4.96 -9.46
C GLY A 95 13.65 -3.95 -8.36
N ILE A 96 13.25 -4.21 -7.11
CA ILE A 96 13.39 -3.25 -6.01
C ILE A 96 14.86 -2.99 -5.68
N ARG A 97 15.22 -1.70 -5.57
CA ARG A 97 16.54 -1.19 -5.14
C ARG A 97 16.47 -0.68 -3.69
N PRO A 98 16.97 -1.42 -2.68
CA PRO A 98 16.91 -1.01 -1.27
C PRO A 98 17.62 0.31 -0.97
N GLY A 99 18.61 0.68 -1.77
CA GLY A 99 19.35 1.93 -1.64
C GLY A 99 18.68 3.15 -2.33
N ASP A 100 17.44 3.01 -2.82
CA ASP A 100 16.71 4.17 -3.35
C ASP A 100 16.46 5.19 -2.24
N PHE A 101 16.80 6.46 -2.50
CA PHE A 101 16.69 7.53 -1.52
C PHE A 101 15.25 7.75 -1.03
N ALA A 102 14.26 7.40 -1.84
CA ALA A 102 12.85 7.47 -1.44
C ALA A 102 12.53 6.64 -0.18
N PHE A 103 13.26 5.54 0.08
CA PHE A 103 13.09 4.77 1.32
C PHE A 103 13.55 5.53 2.55
N TYR A 104 14.69 6.23 2.48
CA TYR A 104 15.19 7.04 3.60
C TYR A 104 14.24 8.20 3.90
N GLU A 105 13.73 8.90 2.85
CA GLU A 105 12.74 9.96 3.02
C GLU A 105 11.41 9.43 3.60
N ALA A 106 10.97 8.26 3.17
CA ALA A 106 9.75 7.61 3.67
C ALA A 106 9.90 7.27 5.16
N ALA A 107 10.99 6.58 5.54
CA ALA A 107 11.28 6.22 6.92
C ALA A 107 11.35 7.44 7.83
N ALA A 108 12.12 8.47 7.45
CA ALA A 108 12.27 9.71 8.23
C ALA A 108 10.94 10.47 8.42
N ALA A 109 9.99 10.31 7.50
CA ALA A 109 8.64 10.89 7.59
C ALA A 109 7.62 9.98 8.32
N GLY A 110 8.06 8.86 8.90
CA GLY A 110 7.21 7.92 9.63
C GLY A 110 6.47 6.90 8.77
N VAL A 111 6.71 6.84 7.45
CA VAL A 111 6.17 5.77 6.60
C VAL A 111 7.08 4.56 6.73
N THR A 112 6.66 3.58 7.51
CA THR A 112 7.47 2.42 7.92
C THR A 112 7.29 1.19 7.04
N CYS A 113 6.16 1.10 6.35
CA CYS A 113 5.83 -0.02 5.48
C CYS A 113 5.15 0.46 4.20
N VAL A 114 5.50 -0.14 3.08
CA VAL A 114 4.91 0.20 1.77
C VAL A 114 4.58 -1.06 0.98
N ALA A 115 3.46 -1.05 0.25
CA ALA A 115 3.26 -1.96 -0.86
C ALA A 115 3.79 -1.29 -2.13
N THR A 116 4.85 -1.83 -2.69
CA THR A 116 5.45 -1.35 -3.94
C THR A 116 5.37 -2.41 -5.02
N GLY A 117 5.24 -1.99 -6.26
CA GLY A 117 5.02 -2.94 -7.34
C GLY A 117 4.89 -2.31 -8.73
N PRO A 118 4.44 -3.11 -9.71
CA PRO A 118 4.31 -2.65 -11.08
C PRO A 118 3.37 -1.47 -11.26
N GLY A 119 3.73 -0.58 -12.20
CA GLY A 119 2.89 0.53 -12.63
C GLY A 119 1.65 0.09 -13.40
N SER A 120 1.02 1.04 -14.08
CA SER A 120 -0.29 0.85 -14.70
C SER A 120 -0.25 0.78 -16.23
N ALA A 121 0.92 0.57 -16.84
CA ALA A 121 1.01 0.41 -18.29
C ALA A 121 0.35 -0.87 -18.78
N ASN A 122 0.45 -1.95 -18.01
CA ASN A 122 0.03 -3.29 -18.37
C ASN A 122 -1.41 -3.60 -17.92
N VAL A 123 -2.13 -4.38 -18.71
CA VAL A 123 -3.44 -4.95 -18.28
C VAL A 123 -3.24 -5.90 -17.10
N LEU A 124 -2.16 -6.70 -17.14
CA LEU A 124 -1.64 -7.46 -16.00
C LEU A 124 -0.14 -7.16 -15.89
N GLY A 125 0.30 -6.61 -14.75
CA GLY A 125 1.64 -6.08 -14.57
C GLY A 125 2.57 -6.93 -13.69
N GLY A 126 2.02 -7.89 -12.95
CA GLY A 126 2.77 -8.70 -11.99
C GLY A 126 2.36 -8.43 -10.54
N THR A 127 3.11 -8.98 -9.59
CA THR A 127 2.77 -8.93 -8.17
C THR A 127 3.37 -7.73 -7.45
N PHE A 128 2.58 -7.14 -6.53
CA PHE A 128 3.03 -6.20 -5.52
C PHE A 128 3.64 -6.93 -4.33
N THR A 129 4.60 -6.29 -3.68
CA THR A 129 5.23 -6.77 -2.46
C THR A 129 5.04 -5.74 -1.33
N ALA A 130 4.82 -6.20 -0.09
CA ALA A 130 4.84 -5.33 1.10
C ALA A 130 6.19 -5.46 1.79
N ILE A 131 6.85 -4.32 1.99
CA ILE A 131 8.19 -4.24 2.56
C ILE A 131 8.28 -3.12 3.61
N LYS A 132 9.22 -3.27 4.55
CA LYS A 132 9.66 -2.17 5.41
C LYS A 132 10.45 -1.16 4.58
N THR A 133 10.44 0.10 5.00
CA THR A 133 11.17 1.18 4.31
C THR A 133 12.65 1.25 4.72
N THR A 134 13.13 0.27 5.42
CA THR A 134 14.53 0.12 5.84
C THR A 134 15.05 -1.28 5.55
N GLY A 135 16.31 -1.38 5.15
CA GLY A 135 16.98 -2.64 4.87
C GLY A 135 18.11 -2.48 3.87
N ARG A 136 19.02 -3.46 3.83
CA ARG A 136 20.17 -3.45 2.91
C ARG A 136 19.99 -4.36 1.69
N ARG A 137 19.09 -5.33 1.80
CA ARG A 137 18.66 -6.23 0.72
C ARG A 137 17.13 -6.31 0.76
N VAL A 138 16.52 -6.47 -0.39
CA VAL A 138 15.06 -6.59 -0.47
C VAL A 138 14.54 -7.75 0.38
N ASP A 139 15.27 -8.87 0.44
CA ASP A 139 14.89 -10.05 1.25
C ASP A 139 14.75 -9.71 2.74
N ASP A 140 15.56 -8.78 3.26
CA ASP A 140 15.53 -8.36 4.67
C ASP A 140 14.38 -7.38 4.94
N MET A 141 13.79 -6.78 3.89
CA MET A 141 12.71 -5.80 4.00
C MET A 141 11.32 -6.43 3.93
N ILE A 142 11.19 -7.68 3.48
CA ILE A 142 9.91 -8.30 3.15
C ILE A 142 9.04 -8.49 4.39
N VAL A 143 7.85 -7.88 4.36
CA VAL A 143 6.74 -8.17 5.28
C VAL A 143 5.87 -9.28 4.69
N LYS A 144 5.54 -9.19 3.38
CA LYS A 144 4.82 -10.21 2.62
C LYS A 144 5.23 -10.11 1.15
N ALA A 145 5.76 -11.19 0.60
CA ALA A 145 6.38 -11.22 -0.73
C ALA A 145 5.42 -10.92 -1.89
N GLU A 146 4.18 -11.40 -1.80
CA GLU A 146 3.15 -11.20 -2.82
C GLU A 146 1.84 -10.84 -2.16
N VAL A 147 1.42 -9.58 -2.28
CA VAL A 147 0.22 -9.08 -1.62
C VAL A 147 -0.97 -8.94 -2.58
N ALA A 148 -0.72 -8.69 -3.86
CA ALA A 148 -1.76 -8.50 -4.86
C ALA A 148 -1.22 -8.64 -6.28
N MET A 149 -2.07 -9.04 -7.23
CA MET A 149 -1.80 -9.04 -8.67
C MET A 149 -2.24 -7.71 -9.29
N LYS A 150 -1.29 -6.92 -9.80
CA LYS A 150 -1.60 -5.66 -10.48
C LYS A 150 -2.35 -5.89 -11.77
N CYS A 151 -3.47 -5.20 -11.91
CA CYS A 151 -4.14 -5.00 -13.18
C CYS A 151 -4.49 -3.53 -13.39
N ALA A 152 -4.68 -3.10 -14.65
CA ALA A 152 -4.99 -1.71 -14.95
C ALA A 152 -6.08 -1.57 -16.01
N PHE A 153 -6.90 -0.54 -15.79
CA PHE A 153 -7.98 -0.08 -16.65
C PHE A 153 -7.70 1.36 -17.13
N GLY A 154 -8.57 1.88 -17.99
CA GLY A 154 -8.57 3.29 -18.37
C GLY A 154 -7.50 3.68 -19.39
N GLU A 155 -6.91 4.85 -19.15
CA GLU A 155 -6.07 5.54 -20.13
C GLU A 155 -4.68 4.92 -20.27
N ASN A 156 -4.07 4.46 -19.18
CA ASN A 156 -2.67 4.03 -19.20
C ASN A 156 -2.43 2.82 -20.12
N PRO A 157 -3.09 1.66 -19.96
CA PRO A 157 -2.88 0.52 -20.85
C PRO A 157 -3.33 0.83 -22.30
N LYS A 158 -4.36 1.65 -22.47
CA LYS A 158 -4.81 2.10 -23.78
C LYS A 158 -3.76 2.98 -24.47
N ARG A 159 -3.10 3.90 -23.76
CA ARG A 159 -2.07 4.79 -24.29
C ARG A 159 -0.76 4.03 -24.60
N CYS A 160 -0.30 3.24 -23.64
CA CYS A 160 0.99 2.55 -23.74
C CYS A 160 0.99 1.48 -24.86
N TYR A 161 -0.12 0.80 -25.08
CA TYR A 161 -0.21 -0.30 -26.04
C TYR A 161 -1.15 -0.04 -27.23
N ARG A 162 -1.48 1.23 -27.52
CA ARG A 162 -2.41 1.57 -28.63
C ARG A 162 -1.97 1.00 -29.98
N ASN A 163 -0.68 0.96 -30.24
CA ASN A 163 -0.12 0.44 -31.48
C ASN A 163 0.07 -1.09 -31.47
N ASN A 164 -0.11 -1.72 -30.29
CA ASN A 164 0.08 -3.15 -30.05
C ASN A 164 -1.27 -3.83 -29.70
N GLY A 165 -2.37 -3.39 -30.33
CA GLY A 165 -3.67 -4.04 -30.22
C GLY A 165 -4.45 -3.77 -28.93
N ASN A 166 -4.21 -2.62 -28.26
CA ASN A 166 -4.97 -2.20 -27.09
C ASN A 166 -5.40 -0.72 -27.17
N SER A 167 -6.28 -0.40 -28.12
CA SER A 167 -6.69 0.98 -28.40
C SER A 167 -8.00 1.41 -27.74
N SER A 168 -8.66 0.54 -26.99
CA SER A 168 -9.94 0.84 -26.32
C SER A 168 -10.03 0.22 -24.93
N ARG A 169 -10.92 0.76 -24.07
CA ARG A 169 -11.24 0.16 -22.76
C ARG A 169 -11.87 -1.23 -22.90
N MET A 170 -12.58 -1.47 -23.99
CA MET A 170 -13.14 -2.79 -24.31
C MET A 170 -12.04 -3.83 -24.55
N SER A 171 -10.98 -3.50 -25.28
CA SER A 171 -9.86 -4.42 -25.50
C SER A 171 -9.07 -4.69 -24.23
N THR A 172 -8.92 -3.70 -23.34
CA THR A 172 -8.34 -3.87 -22.01
C THR A 172 -9.14 -4.91 -21.19
N ALA A 173 -10.45 -4.72 -21.08
CA ALA A 173 -11.33 -5.64 -20.35
C ALA A 173 -11.36 -7.05 -20.96
N ALA A 174 -11.35 -7.14 -22.30
CA ALA A 174 -11.32 -8.43 -23.01
C ALA A 174 -10.04 -9.21 -22.75
N LYS A 175 -8.87 -8.54 -22.78
CA LYS A 175 -7.57 -9.16 -22.48
C LYS A 175 -7.48 -9.69 -21.05
N LEU A 176 -7.98 -8.93 -20.06
CA LEU A 176 -8.02 -9.39 -18.68
C LEU A 176 -8.91 -10.64 -18.57
N ARG A 177 -10.12 -10.61 -19.12
CA ARG A 177 -11.02 -11.78 -19.11
C ARG A 177 -10.40 -13.00 -19.75
N GLU A 178 -9.77 -12.84 -20.94
CA GLU A 178 -9.10 -13.94 -21.62
C GLU A 178 -8.05 -14.63 -20.73
N MET A 179 -7.25 -13.84 -20.01
CA MET A 179 -6.24 -14.39 -19.11
C MET A 179 -6.86 -15.05 -17.88
N LEU A 180 -7.91 -14.49 -17.31
CA LEU A 180 -8.60 -15.09 -16.16
C LEU A 180 -9.32 -16.39 -16.55
N TYR A 181 -9.92 -16.47 -17.73
CA TYR A 181 -10.49 -17.74 -18.25
C TYR A 181 -9.42 -18.82 -18.41
N LYS A 182 -8.27 -18.47 -19.03
CA LYS A 182 -7.15 -19.40 -19.19
C LYS A 182 -6.58 -19.85 -17.84
N ALA A 183 -6.44 -18.92 -16.90
CA ALA A 183 -5.96 -19.21 -15.55
C ALA A 183 -6.94 -20.10 -14.76
N LYS A 184 -8.24 -19.86 -14.92
CA LYS A 184 -9.26 -20.73 -14.32
C LYS A 184 -9.19 -22.16 -14.87
N GLU A 185 -9.17 -22.33 -16.19
CA GLU A 185 -9.00 -23.64 -16.81
C GLU A 185 -7.70 -24.34 -16.36
N TYR A 186 -6.61 -23.58 -16.26
CA TYR A 186 -5.34 -24.09 -15.79
C TYR A 186 -5.40 -24.53 -14.31
N SER A 187 -6.00 -23.73 -13.44
CA SER A 187 -6.20 -24.05 -12.02
C SER A 187 -7.10 -25.27 -11.83
N ASP A 188 -8.18 -25.40 -12.62
CA ASP A 188 -9.07 -26.55 -12.59
C ASP A 188 -8.31 -27.85 -12.96
N LYS A 189 -7.47 -27.81 -14.00
CA LYS A 189 -6.59 -28.95 -14.37
C LYS A 189 -5.54 -29.29 -13.32
N LEU A 190 -5.00 -28.28 -12.62
CA LEU A 190 -4.08 -28.52 -11.50
C LEU A 190 -4.79 -29.26 -10.36
N ALA A 191 -6.03 -28.87 -10.03
CA ALA A 191 -6.84 -29.55 -9.01
C ALA A 191 -7.17 -31.00 -9.41
N GLU A 192 -7.56 -31.25 -10.67
CA GLU A 192 -7.78 -32.61 -11.18
C GLU A 192 -6.52 -33.47 -11.13
N ALA A 193 -5.34 -32.86 -11.32
CA ALA A 193 -4.06 -33.56 -11.30
C ALA A 193 -3.62 -33.98 -9.88
N GLU A 194 -4.23 -33.47 -8.83
CA GLU A 194 -4.02 -33.95 -7.45
C GLU A 194 -4.54 -35.39 -7.28
N GLU A 195 -5.65 -35.72 -7.97
CA GLU A 195 -6.24 -37.07 -7.98
C GLU A 195 -5.67 -37.95 -9.10
N ASP A 196 -5.37 -37.37 -10.26
CA ASP A 196 -4.84 -38.06 -11.43
C ASP A 196 -3.66 -37.29 -12.05
N PRO A 197 -2.40 -37.64 -11.71
CA PRO A 197 -1.21 -36.95 -12.23
C PRO A 197 -1.07 -36.90 -13.75
N SER A 198 -1.77 -37.80 -14.50
CA SER A 198 -1.74 -37.80 -15.97
C SER A 198 -2.46 -36.59 -16.58
N LYS A 199 -3.33 -35.92 -15.81
CA LYS A 199 -4.09 -34.73 -16.21
C LYS A 199 -3.33 -33.44 -16.01
N ARG A 200 -2.12 -33.47 -15.43
CA ARG A 200 -1.35 -32.26 -15.14
C ARG A 200 -1.07 -31.47 -16.40
N PRO A 201 -1.47 -30.17 -16.44
CA PRO A 201 -1.18 -29.32 -17.60
C PRO A 201 0.32 -29.05 -17.74
N GLY A 202 0.78 -28.76 -18.95
CA GLY A 202 2.13 -28.25 -19.16
C GLY A 202 2.34 -26.94 -18.38
N TYR A 203 3.53 -26.79 -17.77
CA TYR A 203 3.84 -25.59 -16.98
C TYR A 203 3.74 -24.33 -17.84
N ASN A 204 3.00 -23.34 -17.34
CA ASN A 204 2.87 -22.02 -17.94
C ASN A 204 3.01 -20.95 -16.84
N MET A 205 4.16 -20.28 -16.82
CA MET A 205 4.53 -19.32 -15.79
C MET A 205 3.50 -18.18 -15.62
N LYS A 206 2.90 -17.70 -16.72
CA LYS A 206 1.87 -16.64 -16.67
C LYS A 206 0.57 -17.12 -16.04
N LEU A 207 0.15 -18.35 -16.34
CA LEU A 207 -1.06 -18.91 -15.76
C LEU A 207 -0.84 -19.34 -14.31
N GLU A 208 0.34 -19.91 -14.01
CA GLU A 208 0.74 -20.29 -12.66
C GLU A 208 0.65 -19.11 -11.69
N SER A 209 1.19 -17.92 -12.10
CA SER A 209 1.14 -16.72 -11.26
C SER A 209 -0.27 -16.16 -11.02
N LEU A 210 -1.27 -16.57 -11.80
CA LEU A 210 -2.68 -16.19 -11.61
C LEU A 210 -3.48 -17.22 -10.79
N VAL A 211 -2.94 -18.41 -10.52
CA VAL A 211 -3.63 -19.44 -9.70
C VAL A 211 -4.04 -18.91 -8.33
N PRO A 212 -3.18 -18.18 -7.58
CA PRO A 212 -3.59 -17.60 -6.28
C PRO A 212 -4.75 -16.61 -6.41
N VAL A 213 -4.85 -15.88 -7.53
CA VAL A 213 -5.98 -14.98 -7.80
C VAL A 213 -7.26 -15.77 -7.99
N ILE A 214 -7.23 -16.81 -8.84
CA ILE A 214 -8.38 -17.67 -9.13
C ILE A 214 -8.88 -18.39 -7.87
N ARG A 215 -7.96 -18.82 -6.98
CA ARG A 215 -8.28 -19.49 -5.72
C ARG A 215 -8.72 -18.52 -4.61
N GLY A 216 -8.70 -17.20 -4.85
CA GLY A 216 -9.05 -16.18 -3.86
C GLY A 216 -8.02 -16.01 -2.73
N GLU A 217 -6.79 -16.45 -2.94
CA GLU A 217 -5.66 -16.32 -2.01
C GLU A 217 -4.99 -14.94 -2.12
N MET A 218 -5.03 -14.35 -3.33
CA MET A 218 -4.47 -13.05 -3.64
C MET A 218 -5.51 -12.20 -4.39
N PRO A 219 -5.72 -10.90 -4.06
CA PRO A 219 -6.63 -10.04 -4.79
C PRO A 219 -6.04 -9.55 -6.12
N LEU A 220 -6.93 -9.21 -7.07
CA LEU A 220 -6.59 -8.27 -8.13
C LEU A 220 -6.51 -6.86 -7.55
N LYS A 221 -5.44 -6.13 -7.87
CA LYS A 221 -5.19 -4.74 -7.47
C LYS A 221 -5.43 -3.84 -8.69
N ALA A 222 -6.64 -3.29 -8.78
CA ALA A 222 -7.14 -2.66 -10.01
C ALA A 222 -6.93 -1.15 -10.03
N HIS A 223 -5.98 -0.69 -10.84
CA HIS A 223 -5.88 0.72 -11.20
C HIS A 223 -7.09 1.16 -12.00
N ALA A 224 -7.86 2.10 -11.47
CA ALA A 224 -9.00 2.73 -12.14
C ALA A 224 -9.29 4.12 -11.58
N HIS A 225 -9.35 5.12 -12.45
CA HIS A 225 -9.65 6.51 -12.05
C HIS A 225 -11.12 6.87 -12.28
N GLN A 226 -11.68 6.49 -13.44
CA GLN A 226 -13.04 6.85 -13.82
C GLN A 226 -14.07 5.89 -13.20
N ALA A 227 -15.24 6.39 -12.83
CA ALA A 227 -16.34 5.59 -12.29
C ALA A 227 -16.68 4.37 -13.14
N ASP A 228 -16.75 4.54 -14.48
CA ASP A 228 -17.05 3.45 -15.41
C ASP A 228 -16.00 2.33 -15.39
N ASP A 229 -14.71 2.68 -15.17
CA ASP A 229 -13.62 1.72 -15.10
C ASP A 229 -13.60 1.00 -13.75
N LEU A 230 -13.96 1.69 -12.65
CA LEU A 230 -14.16 1.07 -11.34
C LEU A 230 -15.22 -0.02 -11.41
N PHE A 231 -16.41 0.29 -11.96
CA PHE A 231 -17.48 -0.72 -12.12
C PHE A 231 -17.15 -1.80 -13.15
N THR A 232 -16.27 -1.53 -14.12
CA THR A 232 -15.79 -2.58 -15.03
C THR A 232 -14.87 -3.56 -14.28
N ALA A 233 -13.98 -3.07 -13.40
CA ALA A 233 -13.14 -3.92 -12.54
C ALA A 233 -14.01 -4.79 -11.60
N ILE A 234 -15.00 -4.17 -10.92
CA ILE A 234 -15.94 -4.85 -10.03
C ILE A 234 -16.72 -5.94 -10.79
N ARG A 235 -17.25 -5.62 -11.99
CA ARG A 235 -17.99 -6.58 -12.81
C ARG A 235 -17.15 -7.79 -13.16
N ILE A 236 -15.88 -7.60 -13.55
CA ILE A 236 -14.96 -8.69 -13.86
C ILE A 236 -14.62 -9.49 -12.62
N ALA A 237 -14.37 -8.87 -11.48
CA ALA A 237 -14.12 -9.58 -10.24
C ALA A 237 -15.30 -10.47 -9.83
N LYS A 238 -16.52 -9.96 -9.94
CA LYS A 238 -17.75 -10.74 -9.70
C LYS A 238 -17.94 -11.89 -10.70
N GLU A 239 -17.64 -11.65 -11.99
CA GLU A 239 -17.75 -12.67 -13.07
C GLU A 239 -16.85 -13.88 -12.78
N PHE A 240 -15.67 -13.68 -12.22
CA PHE A 240 -14.71 -14.74 -11.91
C PHE A 240 -14.72 -15.19 -10.44
N GLY A 241 -15.44 -14.51 -9.55
CA GLY A 241 -15.46 -14.79 -8.11
C GLY A 241 -14.12 -14.51 -7.42
N VAL A 242 -13.34 -13.56 -7.91
CA VAL A 242 -12.00 -13.23 -7.38
C VAL A 242 -12.06 -12.03 -6.43
N LYS A 243 -11.11 -11.96 -5.48
CA LYS A 243 -10.95 -10.80 -4.61
C LYS A 243 -10.43 -9.60 -5.41
N LEU A 244 -10.81 -8.40 -4.98
CA LEU A 244 -10.48 -7.15 -5.65
C LEU A 244 -10.16 -6.07 -4.63
N THR A 245 -9.16 -5.23 -4.96
CA THR A 245 -8.98 -3.90 -4.37
C THR A 245 -9.01 -2.85 -5.48
N LEU A 246 -9.54 -1.67 -5.18
CA LEU A 246 -9.68 -0.56 -6.13
C LEU A 246 -8.66 0.52 -5.82
N GLU A 247 -7.87 0.90 -6.83
CA GLU A 247 -6.78 1.84 -6.67
C GLU A 247 -7.09 3.16 -7.39
N HIS A 248 -6.66 4.26 -6.77
CA HIS A 248 -6.84 5.65 -7.19
C HIS A 248 -8.25 6.21 -7.00
N CYS A 249 -9.29 5.58 -7.51
CA CYS A 249 -10.69 5.95 -7.33
C CYS A 249 -10.97 7.46 -7.53
N THR A 250 -10.32 8.11 -8.50
CA THR A 250 -10.35 9.57 -8.68
C THR A 250 -11.77 10.13 -8.85
N GLU A 251 -12.66 9.43 -9.56
CA GLU A 251 -14.07 9.76 -9.69
C GLU A 251 -14.96 9.04 -8.65
N GLY A 252 -14.37 8.41 -7.63
CA GLY A 252 -15.11 7.67 -6.60
C GLY A 252 -16.14 8.52 -5.85
N HIS A 253 -15.82 9.79 -5.60
CA HIS A 253 -16.75 10.73 -4.96
C HIS A 253 -18.06 10.96 -5.72
N LEU A 254 -18.11 10.66 -7.02
CA LEU A 254 -19.32 10.80 -7.84
C LEU A 254 -20.29 9.62 -7.69
N VAL A 255 -19.81 8.50 -7.13
CA VAL A 255 -20.52 7.21 -7.04
C VAL A 255 -20.23 6.52 -5.69
N ALA A 256 -20.02 7.32 -4.65
CA ALA A 256 -19.57 6.85 -3.35
C ALA A 256 -20.57 5.90 -2.69
N ASP A 257 -21.87 6.17 -2.81
CA ASP A 257 -22.96 5.32 -2.36
C ASP A 257 -22.92 3.93 -3.02
N LEU A 258 -22.72 3.90 -4.33
CA LEU A 258 -22.63 2.64 -5.08
C LEU A 258 -21.35 1.86 -4.74
N LEU A 259 -20.22 2.54 -4.51
CA LEU A 259 -18.98 1.87 -4.09
C LEU A 259 -19.07 1.32 -2.68
N ALA A 260 -19.78 2.02 -1.77
CA ALA A 260 -20.04 1.52 -0.43
C ALA A 260 -20.94 0.26 -0.44
N GLU A 261 -21.97 0.22 -1.31
CA GLU A 261 -22.80 -0.97 -1.51
C GLU A 261 -21.99 -2.17 -2.02
N GLU A 262 -21.00 -1.94 -2.87
CA GLU A 262 -20.12 -2.99 -3.40
C GLU A 262 -19.14 -3.55 -2.35
N GLY A 263 -18.71 -2.72 -1.37
CA GLY A 263 -17.94 -3.14 -0.20
C GLY A 263 -16.48 -3.52 -0.48
N TYR A 264 -15.93 -3.19 -1.65
CA TYR A 264 -14.51 -3.42 -1.94
C TYR A 264 -13.63 -2.35 -1.30
N PRO A 265 -12.45 -2.71 -0.75
CA PRO A 265 -11.50 -1.73 -0.23
C PRO A 265 -11.04 -0.77 -1.32
N VAL A 266 -10.93 0.52 -0.97
CA VAL A 266 -10.52 1.59 -1.90
C VAL A 266 -9.24 2.27 -1.41
N ALA A 267 -8.23 2.37 -2.27
CA ALA A 267 -7.02 3.15 -2.03
C ALA A 267 -7.10 4.44 -2.87
N VAL A 268 -7.24 5.58 -2.22
CA VAL A 268 -7.58 6.86 -2.85
C VAL A 268 -6.35 7.75 -2.96
N GLY A 269 -6.00 8.10 -4.18
CA GLY A 269 -4.86 8.96 -4.48
C GLY A 269 -4.23 8.69 -5.86
N PRO A 270 -3.28 9.54 -6.29
CA PRO A 270 -2.84 10.78 -5.64
C PRO A 270 -3.89 11.88 -5.73
N THR A 271 -4.25 12.50 -4.61
CA THR A 271 -5.25 13.59 -4.58
C THR A 271 -4.62 14.97 -4.74
N PHE A 272 -3.35 15.10 -4.39
CA PHE A 272 -2.58 16.34 -4.47
C PHE A 272 -1.96 16.55 -5.86
N GLY A 273 -1.84 17.82 -6.29
CA GLY A 273 -1.26 18.20 -7.58
C GLY A 273 -2.26 18.29 -8.74
N ASN A 274 -1.78 18.60 -9.93
CA ASN A 274 -2.60 18.87 -11.11
C ASN A 274 -3.11 17.58 -11.79
N ALA A 275 -4.19 17.71 -12.57
CA ALA A 275 -4.64 16.68 -13.48
C ALA A 275 -3.67 16.59 -14.68
N SER A 276 -2.82 15.55 -14.71
CA SER A 276 -1.81 15.35 -15.76
C SER A 276 -2.30 14.54 -16.96
N LYS A 277 -3.52 13.96 -16.88
CA LYS A 277 -4.15 13.16 -17.94
C LYS A 277 -5.68 13.28 -17.86
N TYR A 278 -6.38 12.90 -18.93
CA TYR A 278 -7.84 13.08 -19.05
C TYR A 278 -8.63 12.42 -17.93
N GLU A 279 -8.28 11.21 -17.51
CA GLU A 279 -8.99 10.48 -16.47
C GLU A 279 -8.84 11.12 -15.06
N LEU A 280 -7.91 12.09 -14.88
CA LEU A 280 -7.73 12.86 -13.66
C LEU A 280 -8.49 14.20 -13.64
N ARG A 281 -9.25 14.55 -14.68
CA ARG A 281 -9.90 15.85 -14.83
C ARG A 281 -10.85 16.25 -13.68
N LYS A 282 -11.34 15.25 -12.93
CA LYS A 282 -12.23 15.47 -11.76
C LYS A 282 -11.54 15.16 -10.44
N LYS A 283 -10.20 15.17 -10.43
CA LYS A 283 -9.42 14.95 -9.22
C LYS A 283 -9.69 16.04 -8.19
N THR A 284 -9.98 15.64 -6.97
CA THR A 284 -10.13 16.50 -5.79
C THR A 284 -9.60 15.80 -4.56
N TRP A 285 -9.13 16.55 -3.60
CA TRP A 285 -8.72 16.01 -2.28
C TRP A 285 -9.89 15.72 -1.34
N GLU A 286 -11.12 16.07 -1.72
CA GLU A 286 -12.35 15.74 -0.99
C GLU A 286 -12.73 14.26 -1.14
N THR A 287 -12.22 13.57 -2.17
CA THR A 287 -12.60 12.18 -2.50
C THR A 287 -12.45 11.21 -1.33
N PRO A 288 -11.34 11.22 -0.54
CA PRO A 288 -11.22 10.32 0.61
C PRO A 288 -12.32 10.54 1.66
N ALA A 289 -12.60 11.80 2.02
CA ALA A 289 -13.63 12.15 3.00
C ALA A 289 -15.03 11.75 2.54
N ILE A 290 -15.35 11.95 1.25
CA ILE A 290 -16.67 11.59 0.68
C ILE A 290 -16.87 10.07 0.69
N LEU A 291 -15.85 9.30 0.32
CA LEU A 291 -15.91 7.84 0.33
C LEU A 291 -15.99 7.27 1.74
N ASP A 292 -15.21 7.80 2.69
CA ASP A 292 -15.26 7.41 4.10
C ASP A 292 -16.64 7.68 4.70
N ASN A 293 -17.19 8.89 4.50
CA ASN A 293 -18.52 9.26 4.96
C ASN A 293 -19.65 8.41 4.33
N ALA A 294 -19.44 7.86 3.15
CA ALA A 294 -20.36 6.90 2.52
C ALA A 294 -20.22 5.47 3.09
N GLY A 295 -19.21 5.21 3.93
CA GLY A 295 -18.98 3.91 4.56
C GLY A 295 -18.01 3.01 3.78
N CYS A 296 -17.24 3.54 2.82
CA CYS A 296 -16.18 2.79 2.16
C CYS A 296 -14.99 2.56 3.10
N HIS A 297 -14.30 1.44 2.94
CA HIS A 297 -13.03 1.17 3.60
C HIS A 297 -11.89 1.89 2.86
N VAL A 298 -11.53 3.08 3.32
CA VAL A 298 -10.61 4.00 2.63
C VAL A 298 -9.17 3.85 3.14
N SER A 299 -8.22 3.73 2.20
CA SER A 299 -6.79 3.98 2.39
C SER A 299 -6.41 5.23 1.59
N ILE A 300 -5.58 6.10 2.15
CA ILE A 300 -5.00 7.26 1.43
C ILE A 300 -3.64 6.85 0.88
N ILE A 301 -3.38 7.16 -0.39
CA ILE A 301 -2.14 6.78 -1.08
C ILE A 301 -1.48 7.96 -1.78
N THR A 302 -0.15 7.89 -1.90
CA THR A 302 0.66 8.86 -2.63
C THR A 302 0.86 8.48 -4.10
N ASP A 303 0.78 7.17 -4.42
CA ASP A 303 1.19 6.65 -5.73
C ASP A 303 2.64 7.08 -6.06
N SER A 304 3.51 7.06 -5.01
CA SER A 304 4.90 7.53 -5.15
C SER A 304 5.60 6.85 -6.33
N PRO A 305 6.27 7.63 -7.20
CA PRO A 305 6.76 8.99 -7.00
C PRO A 305 5.83 10.11 -7.50
N VAL A 306 4.58 9.84 -7.85
CA VAL A 306 3.63 10.89 -8.30
C VAL A 306 3.51 11.97 -7.21
N ILE A 307 3.31 11.55 -5.96
CA ILE A 307 3.58 12.37 -4.77
C ILE A 307 4.70 11.65 -4.02
N PRO A 308 5.81 12.34 -3.68
CA PRO A 308 6.87 11.70 -2.90
C PRO A 308 6.32 11.07 -1.60
N GLN A 309 6.80 9.86 -1.29
CA GLN A 309 6.28 9.02 -0.22
C GLN A 309 6.20 9.72 1.14
N LYS A 310 7.17 10.57 1.45
CA LYS A 310 7.24 11.36 2.68
C LYS A 310 6.05 12.29 2.92
N TYR A 311 5.24 12.57 1.89
CA TYR A 311 4.07 13.46 1.98
C TYR A 311 2.75 12.69 2.23
N LEU A 312 2.80 11.41 2.57
CA LEU A 312 1.61 10.65 2.94
C LEU A 312 0.82 11.31 4.10
N PRO A 313 1.46 11.79 5.20
CA PRO A 313 0.74 12.50 6.26
C PRO A 313 0.10 13.81 5.78
N ILE A 314 0.73 14.52 4.86
CA ILE A 314 0.17 15.76 4.26
C ILE A 314 -1.07 15.44 3.40
N CYS A 315 -1.04 14.34 2.64
CA CYS A 315 -2.21 13.88 1.90
C CYS A 315 -3.39 13.57 2.85
N ALA A 316 -3.09 12.99 4.02
CA ALA A 316 -4.06 12.76 5.09
C ALA A 316 -4.61 14.08 5.66
N GLY A 317 -3.75 15.09 5.88
CA GLY A 317 -4.15 16.44 6.32
C GLY A 317 -5.17 17.09 5.38
N PHE A 318 -5.03 16.93 4.05
CA PHE A 318 -6.04 17.40 3.09
C PHE A 318 -7.38 16.68 3.24
N ALA A 319 -7.38 15.39 3.59
CA ALA A 319 -8.62 14.66 3.84
C ALA A 319 -9.32 15.15 5.11
N VAL A 320 -8.57 15.45 6.20
CA VAL A 320 -9.10 16.09 7.41
C VAL A 320 -9.71 17.47 7.07
N ALA A 321 -8.97 18.30 6.33
CA ALA A 321 -9.43 19.61 5.91
C ALA A 321 -10.70 19.56 5.03
N SER A 322 -10.98 18.40 4.42
CA SER A 322 -12.17 18.13 3.59
C SER A 322 -13.31 17.44 4.37
N GLY A 323 -13.17 17.26 5.69
CA GLY A 323 -14.22 16.74 6.56
C GLY A 323 -14.13 15.25 6.90
N MET A 324 -13.02 14.58 6.61
CA MET A 324 -12.74 13.25 7.16
C MET A 324 -12.39 13.36 8.64
N SER A 325 -12.91 12.47 9.50
CA SER A 325 -12.56 12.55 10.93
C SER A 325 -11.05 12.28 11.12
N PRO A 326 -10.39 12.93 12.11
CA PRO A 326 -8.97 12.67 12.39
C PRO A 326 -8.69 11.20 12.72
N PHE A 327 -9.59 10.52 13.43
CA PHE A 327 -9.45 9.09 13.74
C PHE A 327 -9.54 8.22 12.48
N HIS A 328 -10.55 8.43 11.63
CA HIS A 328 -10.65 7.69 10.36
C HIS A 328 -9.48 8.00 9.43
N THR A 329 -8.99 9.25 9.46
CA THR A 329 -7.81 9.66 8.66
C THR A 329 -6.54 8.95 9.15
N LEU A 330 -6.34 8.84 10.47
CA LEU A 330 -5.24 8.04 11.02
C LEU A 330 -5.34 6.59 10.53
N ARG A 331 -6.50 5.98 10.66
CA ARG A 331 -6.74 4.62 10.17
C ARG A 331 -6.47 4.49 8.66
N ALA A 332 -6.80 5.52 7.87
CA ALA A 332 -6.63 5.52 6.42
C ALA A 332 -5.16 5.58 5.95
N ILE A 333 -4.21 5.87 6.84
CA ILE A 333 -2.76 5.79 6.56
C ILE A 333 -2.02 4.80 7.47
N THR A 334 -2.74 3.98 8.23
CA THR A 334 -2.16 3.01 9.16
C THR A 334 -2.81 1.63 9.02
N ILE A 335 -3.89 1.35 9.76
CA ILE A 335 -4.50 0.01 9.77
C ILE A 335 -5.27 -0.31 8.49
N ASN A 336 -6.02 0.63 7.91
CA ASN A 336 -6.78 0.36 6.69
C ASN A 336 -5.87 -0.04 5.50
N PRO A 337 -4.76 0.66 5.20
CA PRO A 337 -3.83 0.20 4.17
C PRO A 337 -3.15 -1.13 4.54
N ALA A 338 -2.89 -1.41 5.82
CA ALA A 338 -2.37 -2.71 6.24
C ALA A 338 -3.38 -3.84 6.00
N GLU A 339 -4.68 -3.60 6.23
CA GLU A 339 -5.77 -4.51 5.88
C GLU A 339 -5.93 -4.67 4.36
N HIS A 340 -5.86 -3.56 3.61
CA HIS A 340 -5.95 -3.52 2.15
C HIS A 340 -4.91 -4.43 1.46
N ILE A 341 -3.71 -4.50 2.02
CA ILE A 341 -2.61 -5.33 1.49
C ILE A 341 -2.39 -6.63 2.27
N GLY A 342 -3.23 -6.90 3.27
CA GLY A 342 -3.25 -8.17 4.00
C GLY A 342 -2.05 -8.42 4.92
N ILE A 343 -1.61 -7.37 5.65
CA ILE A 343 -0.51 -7.40 6.64
C ILE A 343 -0.90 -6.82 8.00
N ALA A 344 -2.18 -6.58 8.25
CA ALA A 344 -2.68 -5.95 9.46
C ALA A 344 -2.42 -6.74 10.76
N ASN A 345 -2.09 -8.03 10.63
CA ASN A 345 -1.64 -8.86 11.74
C ASN A 345 -0.21 -8.51 12.20
N ARG A 346 0.54 -7.73 11.44
CA ARG A 346 1.92 -7.33 11.77
C ARG A 346 2.07 -5.85 12.08
N VAL A 347 1.43 -4.98 11.30
CA VAL A 347 1.60 -3.51 11.35
C VAL A 347 0.26 -2.78 11.28
N GLY A 348 0.27 -1.46 11.40
CA GLY A 348 -0.86 -0.56 11.17
C GLY A 348 -1.64 -0.17 12.43
N SER A 349 -1.34 -0.75 13.58
CA SER A 349 -1.87 -0.30 14.89
C SER A 349 -0.88 -0.59 16.01
N LEU A 350 -1.00 0.12 17.13
CA LEU A 350 -0.20 -0.13 18.32
C LEU A 350 -0.93 -1.17 19.19
N GLU A 351 -0.62 -2.44 18.95
CA GLU A 351 -1.17 -3.58 19.69
C GLU A 351 -0.05 -4.54 20.09
N VAL A 352 -0.19 -5.15 21.25
CA VAL A 352 0.78 -6.15 21.75
C VAL A 352 0.92 -7.30 20.75
N GLY A 353 2.16 -7.65 20.45
CA GLY A 353 2.54 -8.70 19.49
C GLY A 353 2.79 -8.22 18.06
N LYS A 354 2.36 -7.02 17.69
CA LYS A 354 2.67 -6.41 16.38
C LYS A 354 4.13 -5.93 16.32
N ASP A 355 4.60 -5.70 15.12
CA ASP A 355 5.92 -5.10 14.87
C ASP A 355 5.99 -3.72 15.53
N ALA A 356 7.12 -3.42 16.16
CA ALA A 356 7.33 -2.12 16.80
C ALA A 356 7.69 -1.06 15.76
N ASP A 357 6.72 -0.77 14.88
CA ASP A 357 6.71 0.34 13.94
C ASP A 357 6.00 1.51 14.60
N ILE A 358 6.77 2.47 15.10
CA ILE A 358 6.28 3.54 15.99
C ILE A 358 6.79 4.89 15.49
N VAL A 359 5.90 5.87 15.42
CA VAL A 359 6.23 7.27 15.08
C VAL A 359 5.92 8.15 16.28
N ILE A 360 6.90 8.95 16.70
CA ILE A 360 6.74 9.93 17.79
C ILE A 360 6.86 11.32 17.17
N THR A 361 5.90 12.20 17.45
CA THR A 361 5.81 13.56 16.91
C THR A 361 5.61 14.59 17.99
N ASP A 362 5.89 15.85 17.70
CA ASP A 362 5.65 17.00 18.61
C ASP A 362 4.23 17.60 18.45
N GLY A 363 3.36 16.94 17.69
CA GLY A 363 1.97 17.33 17.45
C GLY A 363 1.27 16.39 16.47
N CYS A 364 0.11 16.78 15.97
CA CYS A 364 -0.65 16.00 15.02
C CYS A 364 0.12 15.82 13.69
N PRO A 365 0.34 14.61 13.17
CA PRO A 365 1.13 14.38 11.96
C PRO A 365 0.47 14.92 10.68
N PHE A 366 -0.79 15.35 10.75
CA PHE A 366 -1.52 15.94 9.63
C PHE A 366 -1.28 17.46 9.50
N ASP A 367 -0.64 18.07 10.49
CA ASP A 367 -0.31 19.49 10.51
C ASP A 367 1.08 19.72 9.90
N ILE A 368 1.21 20.74 9.05
CA ILE A 368 2.41 20.96 8.24
C ILE A 368 3.63 21.39 9.07
N ASP A 369 3.45 21.92 10.26
CA ASP A 369 4.48 22.39 11.18
C ASP A 369 4.89 21.32 12.21
N THR A 370 4.20 20.19 12.27
CA THR A 370 4.55 19.05 13.12
C THR A 370 5.86 18.39 12.66
N LYS A 371 6.70 18.07 13.62
CA LYS A 371 7.97 17.39 13.41
C LYS A 371 7.92 15.95 13.90
N VAL A 372 8.49 15.07 13.10
CA VAL A 372 8.81 13.71 13.54
C VAL A 372 10.02 13.81 14.49
N VAL A 373 9.87 13.29 15.70
CA VAL A 373 10.89 13.29 16.77
C VAL A 373 11.66 11.96 16.80
N CYS A 374 10.96 10.85 16.57
CA CYS A 374 11.55 9.52 16.53
C CYS A 374 10.73 8.60 15.61
N VAL A 375 11.41 7.72 14.91
CA VAL A 375 10.79 6.62 14.17
C VAL A 375 11.48 5.33 14.55
N LEU A 376 10.69 4.33 14.95
CA LEU A 376 11.14 2.96 15.12
C LEU A 376 10.54 2.11 14.00
N ILE A 377 11.36 1.27 13.37
CA ILE A 377 10.94 0.23 12.43
C ILE A 377 11.47 -1.10 12.97
N ASP A 378 10.59 -2.06 13.24
CA ASP A 378 10.92 -3.30 13.93
C ASP A 378 11.72 -3.04 15.23
N GLY A 379 11.37 -1.97 15.97
CA GLY A 379 12.04 -1.56 17.19
C GLY A 379 13.43 -0.93 17.00
N VAL A 380 13.86 -0.66 15.78
CA VAL A 380 15.16 -0.02 15.47
C VAL A 380 14.93 1.44 15.10
N SER A 381 15.64 2.35 15.81
CA SER A 381 15.58 3.79 15.53
C SER A 381 16.13 4.12 14.15
N GLN A 382 15.38 4.92 13.41
CA GLN A 382 15.73 5.38 12.06
C GLN A 382 16.38 6.78 12.10
N PRO A 383 17.35 7.06 11.20
CA PRO A 383 17.91 8.39 11.08
C PRO A 383 16.88 9.38 10.55
N LEU A 384 16.74 10.53 11.19
CA LEU A 384 15.90 11.64 10.74
C LEU A 384 16.69 12.66 9.90
N ASP A 385 17.98 12.81 10.15
CA ASP A 385 18.90 13.54 9.25
C ASP A 385 19.43 12.58 8.20
N ILE A 386 18.92 12.75 6.98
CA ILE A 386 19.17 11.84 5.85
C ILE A 386 20.00 12.48 4.75
N GLU A 387 20.53 13.70 4.94
CA GLU A 387 21.29 14.41 3.90
C GLU A 387 22.53 13.65 3.43
N GLU A 388 23.17 12.86 4.32
CA GLU A 388 24.33 12.03 3.95
C GLU A 388 24.00 10.91 2.94
N PHE A 389 22.74 10.45 2.88
CA PHE A 389 22.27 9.40 1.96
C PHE A 389 21.78 9.94 0.61
N ARG A 390 21.70 11.30 0.48
CA ARG A 390 21.20 11.93 -0.75
C ARG A 390 22.14 11.66 -1.92
N PRO A 391 21.64 11.20 -3.09
CA PRO A 391 22.45 11.07 -4.30
C PRO A 391 23.13 12.40 -4.66
N ARG A 392 24.43 12.40 -4.89
CA ARG A 392 25.22 13.56 -5.28
C ARG A 392 25.29 13.68 -6.80
#